data_b3c6bb1ae3ee50eb19f2ee5e3d6a9a52
#
_entry.id   b3c6bb1ae3ee50eb19f2ee5e3d6a9a52
#
_cell.length_a   1.000
_cell.length_b   1.000
_cell.length_c   1.000
_cell.angle_alpha   90.00
_cell.angle_beta   90.00
_cell.angle_gamma   90.00
#
_symmetry.space_group_name_H-M   'P 1'
#
loop_
_entity.id
_entity.type
_entity.pdbx_description
1 polymer ?
#
loop_
_entity_poly.entity_id
_entity_poly.type
_entity_poly.pdbx_seq_one_letter_code
_entity_poly.pdbx_strand_id
1 'polypeptide(L)'
;MTNKSLFSPFSINNHELKNRFVMAPMTRNFAPDGIPSEYAPEYYAKRAKGGVALILTEGVEVSHPSSSGYPDVPNLTSSESKKMWSQVVKEVHKYNSKIFCQLWHVGGIRKPGIDKNKDVPGYTPSGLVKANKKVAYEMTLEDIQEMVSIYAKDAKICEELGFDGVEIHGAHGYLIDQFFWSDTNIRSDKYGGSLEKRTQFARDIIQACQNVTSKDFSVGIRFSQWKQQDYDAKLALNENELKTFVDCLSESKPDFFHTSMRRFWEPEMNNSSLAALVKGMTDIPVIGVGSVGLDKDFIRL
;
A
#
# COMPACT_ATOMS: atom_id res chain seq x y z
N MET A 1 -2.68 -12.93 24.05
CA MET A 1 -1.21 -12.75 23.89
C MET A 1 -0.69 -11.94 25.07
N THR A 2 0.38 -12.37 25.70
CA THR A 2 1.00 -11.56 26.76
C THR A 2 1.71 -10.38 26.10
N ASN A 3 1.81 -9.21 26.76
CA ASN A 3 2.55 -8.02 26.26
C ASN A 3 3.99 -8.34 25.83
N LYS A 4 4.58 -9.45 26.29
CA LYS A 4 5.89 -9.95 25.88
C LYS A 4 5.97 -10.27 24.37
N SER A 5 4.87 -10.70 23.72
CA SER A 5 4.90 -11.04 22.28
C SER A 5 5.04 -9.81 21.37
N LEU A 6 4.51 -8.64 21.77
CA LEU A 6 4.63 -7.39 20.98
C LEU A 6 6.09 -6.88 20.93
N PHE A 7 6.87 -7.16 21.96
CA PHE A 7 8.28 -6.77 22.07
C PHE A 7 9.25 -7.86 21.63
N SER A 8 8.75 -9.02 21.15
CA SER A 8 9.60 -10.06 20.58
C SER A 8 10.01 -9.70 19.14
N PRO A 9 11.24 -10.08 18.73
CA PRO A 9 11.65 -9.93 17.33
C PRO A 9 10.71 -10.64 16.37
N PHE A 10 10.68 -10.15 15.13
CA PHE A 10 9.91 -10.72 14.03
C PHE A 10 10.66 -10.50 12.71
N SER A 11 10.47 -11.35 11.71
CA SER A 11 11.14 -11.19 10.42
C SER A 11 10.14 -11.00 9.30
N ILE A 12 10.46 -10.07 8.39
CA ILE A 12 9.81 -9.92 7.09
C ILE A 12 10.92 -10.04 6.05
N ASN A 13 10.84 -11.03 5.15
CA ASN A 13 11.93 -11.40 4.27
C ASN A 13 13.23 -11.58 5.10
N ASN A 14 14.33 -10.99 4.69
CA ASN A 14 15.63 -11.03 5.40
C ASN A 14 15.78 -9.90 6.45
N HIS A 15 14.74 -9.11 6.71
CA HIS A 15 14.78 -8.03 7.70
C HIS A 15 14.32 -8.51 9.06
N GLU A 16 15.25 -8.55 10.03
CA GLU A 16 14.90 -8.74 11.43
C GLU A 16 14.38 -7.44 12.03
N LEU A 17 13.17 -7.47 12.54
CA LEU A 17 12.50 -6.38 13.24
C LEU A 17 12.68 -6.58 14.75
N LYS A 18 13.18 -5.56 15.46
CA LYS A 18 13.45 -5.61 16.92
C LYS A 18 12.20 -5.83 17.78
N ASN A 19 11.02 -5.64 17.24
CA ASN A 19 9.71 -5.85 17.86
C ASN A 19 8.60 -5.87 16.77
N ARG A 20 7.34 -5.97 17.17
CA ARG A 20 6.18 -6.06 16.25
C ARG A 20 5.43 -4.73 16.06
N PHE A 21 6.02 -3.60 16.44
CA PHE A 21 5.40 -2.29 16.20
C PHE A 21 5.77 -1.75 14.82
N VAL A 22 4.72 -1.48 14.04
CA VAL A 22 4.82 -0.90 12.70
C VAL A 22 4.12 0.46 12.67
N MET A 23 4.79 1.50 12.16
CA MET A 23 4.16 2.78 11.88
C MET A 23 3.38 2.66 10.58
N ALA A 24 2.06 2.81 10.64
CA ALA A 24 1.20 2.80 9.47
C ALA A 24 1.40 4.03 8.57
N PRO A 25 1.19 3.89 7.24
CA PRO A 25 1.25 5.01 6.30
C PRO A 25 0.16 6.05 6.59
N MET A 26 0.55 7.32 6.60
CA MET A 26 -0.37 8.45 6.80
C MET A 26 0.05 9.62 5.93
N THR A 27 -0.76 9.99 4.94
CA THR A 27 -0.57 11.17 4.11
C THR A 27 -0.61 12.42 4.98
N ARG A 28 0.39 13.29 4.86
CA ARG A 28 0.56 14.47 5.72
C ARG A 28 0.34 15.78 5.00
N ASN A 29 0.43 15.78 3.66
CA ASN A 29 0.32 16.98 2.81
C ASN A 29 1.40 18.04 3.17
N PHE A 30 2.66 17.61 3.34
CA PHE A 30 3.82 18.44 3.66
C PHE A 30 4.97 18.27 2.66
N ALA A 31 4.63 18.01 1.39
CA ALA A 31 5.59 17.82 0.31
C ALA A 31 5.27 18.73 -0.88
N PRO A 32 5.44 20.08 -0.74
CA PRO A 32 5.23 20.98 -1.87
C PRO A 32 6.06 20.54 -3.09
N ASP A 33 5.46 20.61 -4.27
CA ASP A 33 6.06 20.16 -5.53
C ASP A 33 6.52 18.68 -5.53
N GLY A 34 5.96 17.87 -4.63
CA GLY A 34 6.31 16.45 -4.46
C GLY A 34 7.61 16.21 -3.70
N ILE A 35 8.20 17.24 -3.10
CA ILE A 35 9.46 17.14 -2.35
C ILE A 35 9.11 17.03 -0.86
N PRO A 36 9.52 15.94 -0.15
CA PRO A 36 9.33 15.87 1.29
C PRO A 36 9.94 17.09 2.00
N SER A 37 9.24 17.62 2.98
CA SER A 37 9.72 18.81 3.72
C SER A 37 11.07 18.56 4.41
N GLU A 38 11.82 19.62 4.71
CA GLU A 38 13.09 19.55 5.45
C GLU A 38 12.95 18.88 6.83
N TYR A 39 11.75 18.86 7.42
CA TYR A 39 11.44 18.20 8.68
C TYR A 39 11.13 16.70 8.54
N ALA A 40 11.01 16.17 7.32
CA ALA A 40 10.68 14.77 7.10
C ALA A 40 11.71 13.80 7.74
N PRO A 41 13.03 14.02 7.64
CA PRO A 41 14.02 13.16 8.28
C PRO A 41 13.83 13.09 9.81
N GLU A 42 13.65 14.23 10.47
CA GLU A 42 13.40 14.27 11.92
C GLU A 42 12.06 13.61 12.28
N TYR A 43 11.02 13.86 11.49
CA TYR A 43 9.69 13.28 11.70
C TYR A 43 9.74 11.75 11.75
N TYR A 44 10.36 11.10 10.79
CA TYR A 44 10.47 9.64 10.74
C TYR A 44 11.46 9.11 11.78
N ALA A 45 12.61 9.76 11.94
CA ALA A 45 13.62 9.41 12.95
C ALA A 45 13.07 9.43 14.38
N LYS A 46 12.19 10.36 14.71
CA LYS A 46 11.56 10.44 16.03
C LYS A 46 10.73 9.20 16.37
N ARG A 47 10.06 8.58 15.37
CA ARG A 47 9.31 7.33 15.55
C ARG A 47 10.26 6.14 15.72
N ALA A 48 11.31 6.07 14.92
CA ALA A 48 12.36 5.06 15.04
C ALA A 48 13.05 5.12 16.41
N LYS A 49 13.41 6.34 16.88
CA LYS A 49 13.96 6.58 18.21
C LYS A 49 12.98 6.18 19.32
N GLY A 50 11.67 6.36 19.09
CA GLY A 50 10.60 5.92 20.00
C GLY A 50 10.40 4.40 20.06
N GLY A 51 11.17 3.61 19.29
CA GLY A 51 11.19 2.16 19.37
C GLY A 51 10.41 1.42 18.27
N VAL A 52 9.77 2.11 17.33
CA VAL A 52 9.10 1.46 16.19
C VAL A 52 10.12 0.66 15.39
N ALA A 53 9.81 -0.60 15.06
CA ALA A 53 10.73 -1.49 14.36
C ALA A 53 10.67 -1.32 12.83
N LEU A 54 9.48 -1.09 12.28
CA LEU A 54 9.25 -0.87 10.85
C LEU A 54 8.43 0.41 10.66
N ILE A 55 8.85 1.26 9.76
CA ILE A 55 8.12 2.45 9.35
C ILE A 55 7.64 2.24 7.91
N LEU A 56 6.34 2.40 7.67
CA LEU A 56 5.80 2.60 6.34
C LEU A 56 5.66 4.11 6.12
N THR A 57 6.19 4.64 5.01
CA THR A 57 6.10 6.07 4.72
C THR A 57 4.65 6.49 4.52
N GLU A 58 4.37 7.77 4.50
CA GLU A 58 3.16 8.27 3.83
C GLU A 58 3.10 7.78 2.39
N GLY A 59 1.92 7.86 1.75
CA GLY A 59 1.78 7.52 0.34
C GLY A 59 2.71 8.36 -0.52
N VAL A 60 3.54 7.70 -1.33
CA VAL A 60 4.45 8.29 -2.29
C VAL A 60 3.90 8.03 -3.69
N GLU A 61 3.59 9.09 -4.40
CA GLU A 61 3.01 9.00 -5.75
C GLU A 61 3.98 8.33 -6.72
N VAL A 62 3.50 7.31 -7.43
CA VAL A 62 4.28 6.69 -8.50
C VAL A 62 4.51 7.67 -9.65
N SER A 63 5.56 7.45 -10.43
CA SER A 63 6.06 8.38 -11.45
C SER A 63 5.16 8.44 -12.69
N HIS A 64 3.84 8.65 -12.51
CA HIS A 64 2.85 8.79 -13.59
C HIS A 64 2.01 10.07 -13.41
N PRO A 65 1.70 10.82 -14.48
CA PRO A 65 0.97 12.09 -14.38
C PRO A 65 -0.43 12.01 -13.73
N SER A 66 -1.08 10.84 -13.77
CA SER A 66 -2.40 10.62 -13.16
C SER A 66 -2.35 10.10 -11.72
N SER A 67 -1.17 9.89 -11.15
CA SER A 67 -1.03 9.28 -9.81
C SER A 67 -1.51 10.18 -8.69
N SER A 68 -1.38 11.50 -8.86
CA SER A 68 -1.72 12.52 -7.86
C SER A 68 -3.22 12.72 -7.68
N GLY A 69 -3.65 12.96 -6.46
CA GLY A 69 -5.05 13.21 -6.14
C GLY A 69 -5.26 14.10 -4.92
N TYR A 70 -4.16 14.51 -4.27
CA TYR A 70 -4.15 15.36 -3.09
C TYR A 70 -3.02 16.38 -3.20
N PRO A 71 -3.14 17.56 -2.56
CA PRO A 71 -2.07 18.55 -2.57
C PRO A 71 -0.87 18.06 -1.76
N ASP A 72 0.31 18.52 -2.15
CA ASP A 72 1.55 18.39 -1.38
C ASP A 72 1.87 16.95 -0.91
N VAL A 73 1.66 15.97 -1.81
CA VAL A 73 2.02 14.57 -1.61
C VAL A 73 3.39 14.31 -2.26
N PRO A 74 4.28 13.58 -1.56
CA PRO A 74 5.62 13.34 -2.09
C PRO A 74 5.63 12.34 -3.25
N ASN A 75 6.66 12.47 -4.11
CA ASN A 75 6.94 11.54 -5.21
C ASN A 75 8.45 11.21 -5.28
N LEU A 76 8.86 10.47 -6.32
CA LEU A 76 10.23 10.04 -6.57
C LEU A 76 10.81 10.63 -7.87
N THR A 77 10.22 11.71 -8.41
CA THR A 77 10.56 12.18 -9.74
C THR A 77 11.77 13.11 -9.78
N SER A 78 11.85 14.08 -8.88
CA SER A 78 12.95 15.05 -8.85
C SER A 78 14.18 14.56 -8.09
N SER A 79 15.35 15.12 -8.42
CA SER A 79 16.61 14.88 -7.68
C SER A 79 16.52 15.33 -6.23
N GLU A 80 15.82 16.43 -5.99
CA GLU A 80 15.60 17.01 -4.66
C GLU A 80 14.76 16.09 -3.80
N SER A 81 13.65 15.56 -4.34
CA SER A 81 12.83 14.59 -3.64
C SER A 81 13.61 13.32 -3.29
N LYS A 82 14.34 12.75 -4.25
CA LYS A 82 15.19 11.57 -4.03
C LYS A 82 16.24 11.81 -2.95
N LYS A 83 16.91 12.97 -2.99
CA LYS A 83 17.89 13.37 -1.97
C LYS A 83 17.26 13.44 -0.58
N MET A 84 16.05 14.02 -0.47
CA MET A 84 15.34 14.13 0.80
C MET A 84 14.93 12.76 1.35
N TRP A 85 14.40 11.87 0.50
CA TRP A 85 14.08 10.50 0.88
C TRP A 85 15.32 9.71 1.35
N SER A 86 16.47 9.86 0.65
CA SER A 86 17.71 9.24 1.11
C SER A 86 18.15 9.73 2.49
N GLN A 87 17.89 11.01 2.83
CA GLN A 87 18.15 11.52 4.17
C GLN A 87 17.19 10.91 5.21
N VAL A 88 15.90 10.81 4.87
CA VAL A 88 14.90 10.13 5.73
C VAL A 88 15.34 8.72 6.09
N VAL A 89 15.72 7.93 5.08
CA VAL A 89 16.20 6.54 5.26
C VAL A 89 17.40 6.49 6.21
N LYS A 90 18.41 7.31 5.96
CA LYS A 90 19.63 7.39 6.80
C LYS A 90 19.31 7.72 8.25
N GLU A 91 18.40 8.69 8.49
CA GLU A 91 18.02 9.07 9.84
C GLU A 91 17.25 7.98 10.58
N VAL A 92 16.38 7.24 9.90
CA VAL A 92 15.64 6.10 10.47
C VAL A 92 16.59 4.96 10.83
N HIS A 93 17.52 4.61 9.95
CA HIS A 93 18.46 3.50 10.16
C HIS A 93 19.39 3.72 11.36
N LYS A 94 19.65 4.97 11.80
CA LYS A 94 20.43 5.26 13.03
C LYS A 94 19.85 4.61 14.29
N TYR A 95 18.56 4.26 14.29
CA TYR A 95 17.84 3.69 15.44
C TYR A 95 17.51 2.21 15.28
N ASN A 96 18.19 1.51 14.37
CA ASN A 96 17.92 0.10 14.06
C ASN A 96 16.44 -0.15 13.78
N SER A 97 15.84 0.69 12.94
CA SER A 97 14.48 0.56 12.43
C SER A 97 14.52 0.41 10.92
N LYS A 98 13.63 -0.39 10.38
CA LYS A 98 13.45 -0.57 8.94
C LYS A 98 12.46 0.45 8.41
N ILE A 99 12.57 0.79 7.11
CA ILE A 99 11.67 1.73 6.46
C ILE A 99 11.31 1.25 5.05
N PHE A 100 10.01 1.09 4.78
CA PHE A 100 9.47 0.76 3.46
C PHE A 100 8.73 1.96 2.88
N CYS A 101 8.87 2.19 1.58
CA CYS A 101 8.16 3.24 0.86
C CYS A 101 6.79 2.74 0.42
N GLN A 102 5.70 3.45 0.75
CA GLN A 102 4.38 3.12 0.21
C GLN A 102 4.20 3.74 -1.18
N LEU A 103 4.19 2.91 -2.23
CA LEU A 103 3.93 3.32 -3.61
C LEU A 103 2.43 3.46 -3.85
N TRP A 104 2.00 4.63 -4.32
CA TRP A 104 0.60 5.01 -4.36
C TRP A 104 0.17 5.67 -5.66
N HIS A 105 -0.99 5.25 -6.17
CA HIS A 105 -1.71 5.88 -7.28
C HIS A 105 -3.18 5.99 -6.93
N VAL A 106 -3.72 7.20 -6.93
CA VAL A 106 -5.09 7.45 -6.44
C VAL A 106 -6.20 6.93 -7.36
N GLY A 107 -5.89 6.56 -8.59
CA GLY A 107 -6.87 6.05 -9.53
C GLY A 107 -7.96 7.08 -9.88
N GLY A 108 -9.19 6.64 -9.96
CA GLY A 108 -10.34 7.46 -10.28
C GLY A 108 -10.77 8.48 -9.20
N ILE A 109 -10.09 8.51 -8.06
CA ILE A 109 -10.29 9.55 -7.03
C ILE A 109 -9.69 10.88 -7.47
N ARG A 110 -8.71 10.84 -8.37
CA ARG A 110 -8.14 12.04 -8.98
C ARG A 110 -9.24 12.91 -9.57
N LYS A 111 -9.24 14.18 -9.20
CA LYS A 111 -10.11 15.21 -9.77
C LYS A 111 -9.30 16.08 -10.73
N PRO A 112 -9.87 16.48 -11.88
CA PRO A 112 -9.23 17.46 -12.75
C PRO A 112 -8.86 18.75 -12.00
N GLY A 113 -7.72 19.35 -12.33
CA GLY A 113 -7.28 20.60 -11.76
C GLY A 113 -6.57 20.55 -10.41
N ILE A 114 -6.33 19.34 -9.85
CA ILE A 114 -5.81 19.21 -8.48
C ILE A 114 -4.29 19.49 -8.35
N ASP A 115 -3.53 19.37 -9.43
CA ASP A 115 -2.09 19.59 -9.47
C ASP A 115 -1.66 20.26 -10.79
N LYS A 116 -0.33 20.24 -11.07
CA LYS A 116 0.23 20.76 -12.32
C LYS A 116 -0.27 20.05 -13.59
N ASN A 117 -0.76 18.81 -13.47
CA ASN A 117 -1.28 17.99 -14.58
C ASN A 117 -2.80 18.15 -14.71
N LYS A 118 -3.28 19.39 -14.80
CA LYS A 118 -4.71 19.76 -14.66
C LYS A 118 -5.67 19.03 -15.59
N ASP A 119 -5.21 18.69 -16.80
CA ASP A 119 -6.02 18.07 -17.86
C ASP A 119 -5.93 16.54 -17.85
N VAL A 120 -5.08 15.94 -16.99
CA VAL A 120 -4.94 14.49 -16.91
C VAL A 120 -6.05 13.90 -16.04
N PRO A 121 -6.90 13.00 -16.59
CA PRO A 121 -7.98 12.36 -15.83
C PRO A 121 -7.44 11.34 -14.81
N GLY A 122 -8.30 10.91 -13.89
CA GLY A 122 -8.03 9.72 -13.08
C GLY A 122 -8.12 8.48 -13.96
N TYR A 123 -7.22 7.51 -13.72
CA TYR A 123 -7.16 6.23 -14.42
C TYR A 123 -7.87 5.15 -13.62
N THR A 124 -8.66 4.31 -14.28
CA THR A 124 -9.38 3.19 -13.65
C THR A 124 -9.47 2.00 -14.61
N PRO A 125 -9.74 0.78 -14.12
CA PRO A 125 -9.88 -0.37 -15.01
C PRO A 125 -10.95 -0.22 -16.09
N SER A 126 -12.06 0.52 -15.84
CA SER A 126 -13.22 0.57 -16.74
C SER A 126 -13.83 1.98 -16.87
N GLY A 127 -13.10 3.03 -16.50
CA GLY A 127 -13.61 4.40 -16.47
C GLY A 127 -14.54 4.69 -15.27
N LEU A 128 -14.81 3.70 -14.42
CA LEU A 128 -15.74 3.79 -13.29
C LEU A 128 -14.98 4.14 -11.99
N VAL A 129 -15.52 5.11 -11.23
CA VAL A 129 -15.00 5.47 -9.89
C VAL A 129 -15.79 4.83 -8.76
N LYS A 130 -17.01 4.40 -9.04
CA LYS A 130 -17.91 3.55 -8.26
C LYS A 130 -19.01 3.03 -9.19
N ALA A 131 -19.89 2.16 -8.67
CA ALA A 131 -21.03 1.64 -9.44
C ALA A 131 -21.74 2.75 -10.22
N ASN A 132 -21.95 2.55 -11.52
CA ASN A 132 -22.68 3.45 -12.43
C ASN A 132 -22.12 4.88 -12.55
N LYS A 133 -20.90 5.18 -12.07
CA LYS A 133 -20.27 6.50 -12.19
C LYS A 133 -19.02 6.44 -13.06
N LYS A 134 -19.21 6.59 -14.40
CA LYS A 134 -18.13 6.62 -15.40
C LYS A 134 -17.68 8.07 -15.63
N VAL A 135 -16.59 8.47 -14.97
CA VAL A 135 -16.03 9.85 -15.02
C VAL A 135 -14.50 9.86 -15.10
N ALA A 136 -13.88 8.70 -15.18
CA ALA A 136 -12.44 8.53 -15.28
C ALA A 136 -12.06 7.94 -16.65
N TYR A 137 -10.77 7.93 -16.94
CA TYR A 137 -10.22 7.28 -18.12
C TYR A 137 -10.21 5.76 -17.91
N GLU A 138 -10.67 5.03 -18.92
CA GLU A 138 -10.61 3.57 -18.96
C GLU A 138 -9.26 3.12 -19.51
N MET A 139 -8.48 2.42 -18.69
CA MET A 139 -7.13 1.97 -19.06
C MET A 139 -7.17 0.94 -20.17
N THR A 140 -6.33 1.13 -21.19
CA THR A 140 -6.02 0.12 -22.20
C THR A 140 -5.11 -0.98 -21.61
N LEU A 141 -4.83 -2.03 -22.36
CA LEU A 141 -3.83 -3.04 -21.97
C LEU A 141 -2.41 -2.46 -21.93
N GLU A 142 -2.13 -1.53 -22.83
CA GLU A 142 -0.87 -0.79 -22.90
C GLU A 142 -0.67 0.08 -21.65
N ASP A 143 -1.70 0.83 -21.23
CA ASP A 143 -1.67 1.63 -19.99
C ASP A 143 -1.41 0.76 -18.76
N ILE A 144 -2.02 -0.43 -18.71
CA ILE A 144 -1.81 -1.38 -17.62
C ILE A 144 -0.35 -1.87 -17.59
N GLN A 145 0.24 -2.20 -18.74
CA GLN A 145 1.64 -2.62 -18.82
C GLN A 145 2.60 -1.48 -18.48
N GLU A 146 2.31 -0.26 -18.95
CA GLU A 146 3.07 0.93 -18.58
C GLU A 146 3.04 1.13 -17.05
N MET A 147 1.86 1.06 -16.44
CA MET A 147 1.71 1.23 -15.00
C MET A 147 2.50 0.17 -14.20
N VAL A 148 2.47 -1.10 -14.62
CA VAL A 148 3.30 -2.17 -14.03
C VAL A 148 4.78 -1.81 -14.10
N SER A 149 5.23 -1.30 -15.25
CA SER A 149 6.63 -0.89 -15.45
C SER A 149 7.02 0.31 -14.58
N ILE A 150 6.10 1.25 -14.37
CA ILE A 150 6.31 2.42 -13.50
C ILE A 150 6.49 1.99 -12.03
N TYR A 151 5.63 1.11 -11.52
CA TYR A 151 5.79 0.58 -10.16
C TYR A 151 7.13 -0.14 -9.98
N ALA A 152 7.53 -0.95 -10.94
CA ALA A 152 8.83 -1.63 -10.91
C ALA A 152 10.00 -0.62 -10.89
N LYS A 153 9.96 0.39 -11.77
CA LYS A 153 10.98 1.45 -11.81
C LYS A 153 11.05 2.20 -10.47
N ASP A 154 9.92 2.55 -9.89
CA ASP A 154 9.88 3.29 -8.63
C ASP A 154 10.33 2.43 -7.45
N ALA A 155 10.04 1.12 -7.45
CA ALA A 155 10.59 0.17 -6.48
C ALA A 155 12.13 0.11 -6.58
N LYS A 156 12.69 0.09 -7.79
CA LYS A 156 14.14 0.14 -8.01
C LYS A 156 14.77 1.44 -7.50
N ILE A 157 14.12 2.58 -7.74
CA ILE A 157 14.55 3.88 -7.19
C ILE A 157 14.54 3.82 -5.65
N CYS A 158 13.50 3.26 -5.02
CA CYS A 158 13.46 3.10 -3.57
C CYS A 158 14.64 2.29 -3.04
N GLU A 159 14.98 1.17 -3.67
CA GLU A 159 16.15 0.37 -3.30
C GLU A 159 17.45 1.18 -3.41
N GLU A 160 17.64 1.91 -4.49
CA GLU A 160 18.83 2.77 -4.71
C GLU A 160 18.94 3.91 -3.67
N LEU A 161 17.81 4.40 -3.16
CA LEU A 161 17.77 5.40 -2.09
C LEU A 161 18.04 4.81 -0.69
N GLY A 162 18.10 3.47 -0.58
CA GLY A 162 18.41 2.72 0.63
C GLY A 162 17.20 2.29 1.45
N PHE A 163 15.98 2.40 0.93
CA PHE A 163 14.81 1.78 1.57
C PHE A 163 15.00 0.27 1.70
N ASP A 164 14.46 -0.32 2.75
CA ASP A 164 14.51 -1.76 2.99
C ASP A 164 13.41 -2.53 2.20
N GLY A 165 12.45 -1.83 1.61
CA GLY A 165 11.35 -2.40 0.84
C GLY A 165 10.33 -1.39 0.36
N VAL A 166 9.30 -1.89 -0.31
CA VAL A 166 8.11 -1.13 -0.72
C VAL A 166 6.83 -1.81 -0.27
N GLU A 167 5.82 -0.99 0.00
CA GLU A 167 4.44 -1.41 0.15
C GLU A 167 3.63 -0.91 -1.04
N ILE A 168 2.99 -1.82 -1.77
CA ILE A 168 2.08 -1.49 -2.86
C ILE A 168 0.71 -1.14 -2.26
N HIS A 169 0.22 0.08 -2.51
CA HIS A 169 -1.06 0.53 -1.97
C HIS A 169 -2.24 0.00 -2.80
N GLY A 170 -2.78 -1.16 -2.42
CA GLY A 170 -3.94 -1.82 -3.04
C GLY A 170 -5.21 -1.76 -2.21
N ALA A 171 -5.46 -0.64 -1.49
CA ALA A 171 -6.56 -0.50 -0.55
C ALA A 171 -7.38 0.77 -0.79
N HIS A 172 -8.49 0.92 -0.07
CA HIS A 172 -9.28 2.14 0.14
C HIS A 172 -9.95 2.70 -1.12
N GLY A 173 -10.11 1.91 -2.18
CA GLY A 173 -10.71 2.36 -3.44
C GLY A 173 -9.76 3.15 -4.34
N TYR A 174 -8.43 3.07 -4.14
CA TYR A 174 -7.44 3.63 -5.04
C TYR A 174 -7.19 2.70 -6.26
N LEU A 175 -6.27 3.03 -7.15
CA LEU A 175 -6.15 2.38 -8.46
C LEU A 175 -6.16 0.85 -8.40
N ILE A 176 -5.28 0.24 -7.62
CA ILE A 176 -5.15 -1.23 -7.56
C ILE A 176 -6.40 -1.84 -6.92
N ASP A 177 -6.95 -1.22 -5.88
CA ASP A 177 -8.20 -1.65 -5.26
C ASP A 177 -9.40 -1.54 -6.21
N GLN A 178 -9.40 -0.56 -7.13
CA GLN A 178 -10.40 -0.45 -8.19
C GLN A 178 -10.35 -1.60 -9.18
N PHE A 179 -9.19 -2.26 -9.37
CA PHE A 179 -9.11 -3.52 -10.11
C PHE A 179 -9.73 -4.68 -9.34
N PHE A 180 -9.58 -4.74 -8.01
CA PHE A 180 -10.20 -5.78 -7.18
C PHE A 180 -11.72 -5.65 -7.11
N TRP A 181 -12.24 -4.43 -7.09
CA TRP A 181 -13.64 -4.11 -6.86
C TRP A 181 -14.49 -4.32 -8.12
N SER A 182 -15.46 -5.24 -8.05
CA SER A 182 -16.33 -5.61 -9.18
C SER A 182 -17.12 -4.42 -9.77
N ASP A 183 -17.52 -3.46 -8.93
CA ASP A 183 -18.31 -2.30 -9.36
C ASP A 183 -17.50 -1.28 -10.17
N THR A 184 -16.20 -1.29 -10.07
CA THR A 184 -15.29 -0.43 -10.83
C THR A 184 -14.54 -1.16 -11.93
N ASN A 185 -14.50 -2.51 -11.87
CA ASN A 185 -13.82 -3.35 -12.84
C ASN A 185 -14.80 -4.28 -13.55
N ILE A 186 -15.36 -3.80 -14.67
CA ILE A 186 -16.25 -4.54 -15.55
C ILE A 186 -15.55 -5.03 -16.83
N ARG A 187 -14.20 -5.14 -16.79
CA ARG A 187 -13.39 -5.66 -17.90
C ARG A 187 -13.71 -7.12 -18.19
N SER A 188 -13.55 -7.52 -19.45
CA SER A 188 -13.74 -8.90 -19.91
C SER A 188 -12.43 -9.61 -20.27
N ASP A 189 -11.29 -8.91 -20.17
CA ASP A 189 -9.95 -9.45 -20.45
C ASP A 189 -9.34 -10.15 -19.22
N LYS A 190 -8.00 -10.41 -19.26
CA LYS A 190 -7.29 -11.09 -18.17
C LYS A 190 -7.24 -10.33 -16.84
N TYR A 191 -7.64 -9.05 -16.82
CA TYR A 191 -7.64 -8.20 -15.64
C TYR A 191 -9.03 -7.97 -15.03
N GLY A 192 -10.09 -8.58 -15.57
CA GLY A 192 -11.47 -8.39 -15.12
C GLY A 192 -12.31 -9.65 -15.16
N GLY A 193 -13.55 -9.57 -14.71
CA GLY A 193 -14.47 -10.71 -14.57
C GLY A 193 -14.36 -11.37 -13.19
N SER A 194 -13.83 -12.60 -13.09
CA SER A 194 -13.72 -13.30 -11.80
C SER A 194 -12.76 -12.61 -10.82
N LEU A 195 -12.91 -12.91 -9.52
CA LEU A 195 -12.05 -12.35 -8.47
C LEU A 195 -10.57 -12.65 -8.73
N GLU A 196 -10.26 -13.87 -9.20
CA GLU A 196 -8.90 -14.29 -9.53
C GLU A 196 -8.29 -13.39 -10.62
N LYS A 197 -9.05 -13.11 -11.69
CA LYS A 197 -8.60 -12.22 -12.76
C LYS A 197 -8.43 -10.77 -12.29
N ARG A 198 -9.31 -10.32 -11.40
CA ARG A 198 -9.21 -8.96 -10.84
C ARG A 198 -7.97 -8.76 -9.96
N THR A 199 -7.34 -9.83 -9.44
CA THR A 199 -6.04 -9.74 -8.74
C THR A 199 -4.85 -9.63 -9.67
N GLN A 200 -4.99 -9.91 -10.97
CA GLN A 200 -3.86 -10.06 -11.89
C GLN A 200 -3.00 -8.80 -11.99
N PHE A 201 -3.61 -7.61 -11.99
CA PHE A 201 -2.85 -6.35 -12.04
C PHE A 201 -1.91 -6.18 -10.84
N ALA A 202 -2.39 -6.45 -9.63
CA ALA A 202 -1.56 -6.40 -8.43
C ALA A 202 -0.43 -7.45 -8.45
N ARG A 203 -0.73 -8.65 -8.94
CA ARG A 203 0.26 -9.74 -9.09
C ARG A 203 1.36 -9.36 -10.07
N ASP A 204 0.99 -8.80 -11.24
CA ASP A 204 1.94 -8.32 -12.24
C ASP A 204 2.86 -7.23 -11.64
N ILE A 205 2.32 -6.29 -10.85
CA ILE A 205 3.10 -5.25 -10.16
C ILE A 205 4.07 -5.87 -9.14
N ILE A 206 3.60 -6.77 -8.28
CA ILE A 206 4.45 -7.42 -7.27
C ILE A 206 5.62 -8.13 -7.95
N GLN A 207 5.33 -8.96 -8.95
CA GLN A 207 6.36 -9.69 -9.70
C GLN A 207 7.33 -8.76 -10.42
N ALA A 208 6.83 -7.69 -11.04
CA ALA A 208 7.68 -6.73 -11.74
C ALA A 208 8.62 -5.99 -10.77
N CYS A 209 8.14 -5.60 -9.58
CA CYS A 209 8.99 -5.01 -8.54
C CYS A 209 10.07 -5.98 -8.07
N GLN A 210 9.70 -7.23 -7.76
CA GLN A 210 10.65 -8.28 -7.34
C GLN A 210 11.71 -8.60 -8.39
N ASN A 211 11.36 -8.55 -9.68
CA ASN A 211 12.28 -8.85 -10.77
C ASN A 211 13.39 -7.81 -10.96
N VAL A 212 13.19 -6.57 -10.51
CA VAL A 212 14.15 -5.47 -10.69
C VAL A 212 14.91 -5.10 -9.40
N THR A 213 14.47 -5.63 -8.26
CA THR A 213 15.11 -5.39 -6.96
C THR A 213 15.89 -6.61 -6.48
N SER A 214 16.74 -6.45 -5.48
CA SER A 214 17.47 -7.55 -4.88
C SER A 214 16.55 -8.45 -4.05
N LYS A 215 17.01 -9.66 -3.75
CA LYS A 215 16.28 -10.62 -2.91
C LYS A 215 16.10 -10.15 -1.47
N ASP A 216 16.92 -9.22 -1.01
CA ASP A 216 16.84 -8.66 0.33
C ASP A 216 15.85 -7.48 0.41
N PHE A 217 15.43 -6.94 -0.73
CA PHE A 217 14.47 -5.85 -0.79
C PHE A 217 13.04 -6.39 -0.69
N SER A 218 12.28 -5.97 0.33
CA SER A 218 10.93 -6.49 0.57
C SER A 218 9.89 -5.84 -0.33
N VAL A 219 8.97 -6.64 -0.87
CA VAL A 219 7.81 -6.18 -1.65
C VAL A 219 6.53 -6.74 -1.04
N GLY A 220 5.71 -5.87 -0.45
CA GLY A 220 4.43 -6.26 0.12
C GLY A 220 3.26 -5.48 -0.44
N ILE A 221 2.06 -5.88 -0.06
CA ILE A 221 0.83 -5.22 -0.53
C ILE A 221 -0.14 -4.93 0.63
N ARG A 222 -0.69 -3.72 0.62
CA ARG A 222 -1.78 -3.31 1.50
C ARG A 222 -3.12 -3.44 0.80
N PHE A 223 -4.11 -4.00 1.47
CA PHE A 223 -5.49 -4.09 0.98
C PHE A 223 -6.51 -3.86 2.10
N SER A 224 -7.75 -3.58 1.72
CA SER A 224 -8.87 -3.35 2.65
C SER A 224 -10.14 -3.98 2.12
N GLN A 225 -11.07 -4.33 3.01
CA GLN A 225 -12.42 -4.70 2.64
C GLN A 225 -13.22 -3.49 2.12
N TRP A 226 -13.14 -2.36 2.83
CA TRP A 226 -13.90 -1.16 2.59
C TRP A 226 -13.26 -0.23 1.53
N LYS A 227 -14.07 0.62 0.91
CA LYS A 227 -13.67 1.65 -0.06
C LYS A 227 -14.09 3.03 0.45
N GLN A 228 -13.27 4.07 0.22
CA GLN A 228 -13.64 5.43 0.65
C GLN A 228 -14.78 6.05 -0.17
N GLN A 229 -15.00 5.57 -1.39
CA GLN A 229 -16.11 5.99 -2.23
C GLN A 229 -17.45 5.35 -1.82
N ASP A 230 -17.37 4.21 -1.10
CA ASP A 230 -18.50 3.45 -0.60
C ASP A 230 -18.04 2.57 0.57
N TYR A 231 -18.37 2.98 1.79
CA TYR A 231 -17.94 2.27 3.00
C TYR A 231 -18.63 0.92 3.21
N ASP A 232 -19.75 0.68 2.53
CA ASP A 232 -20.51 -0.58 2.60
C ASP A 232 -20.00 -1.59 1.55
N ALA A 233 -19.24 -1.12 0.56
CA ALA A 233 -18.62 -1.99 -0.43
C ALA A 233 -17.58 -2.93 0.22
N LYS A 234 -17.57 -4.17 -0.24
CA LYS A 234 -16.66 -5.21 0.24
C LYS A 234 -15.80 -5.75 -0.89
N LEU A 235 -14.55 -6.06 -0.56
CA LEU A 235 -13.63 -6.79 -1.43
C LEU A 235 -14.08 -8.24 -1.62
N ALA A 236 -14.45 -8.89 -0.50
CA ALA A 236 -14.93 -10.25 -0.44
C ALA A 236 -16.18 -10.32 0.45
N LEU A 237 -17.20 -11.05 0.02
CA LEU A 237 -18.49 -11.15 0.71
C LEU A 237 -18.51 -12.30 1.74
N ASN A 238 -17.59 -13.23 1.64
CA ASN A 238 -17.48 -14.40 2.52
C ASN A 238 -16.02 -14.88 2.60
N GLU A 239 -15.76 -15.81 3.53
CA GLU A 239 -14.41 -16.35 3.75
C GLU A 239 -13.82 -17.08 2.55
N ASN A 240 -14.64 -17.75 1.73
CA ASN A 240 -14.15 -18.44 0.54
C ASN A 240 -13.64 -17.45 -0.50
N GLU A 241 -14.34 -16.33 -0.73
CA GLU A 241 -13.88 -15.27 -1.60
C GLU A 241 -12.61 -14.61 -1.04
N LEU A 242 -12.57 -14.34 0.27
CA LEU A 242 -11.37 -13.79 0.89
C LEU A 242 -10.19 -14.75 0.76
N LYS A 243 -10.40 -16.04 0.95
CA LYS A 243 -9.37 -17.06 0.75
C LYS A 243 -8.90 -17.10 -0.71
N THR A 244 -9.81 -17.10 -1.67
CA THR A 244 -9.47 -17.03 -3.09
C THR A 244 -8.59 -15.81 -3.40
N PHE A 245 -8.95 -14.64 -2.87
CA PHE A 245 -8.18 -13.42 -3.04
C PHE A 245 -6.77 -13.54 -2.45
N VAL A 246 -6.65 -14.04 -1.20
CA VAL A 246 -5.37 -14.23 -0.52
C VAL A 246 -4.52 -15.28 -1.25
N ASP A 247 -5.10 -16.39 -1.67
CA ASP A 247 -4.38 -17.44 -2.42
C ASP A 247 -3.82 -16.91 -3.73
N CYS A 248 -4.63 -16.18 -4.51
CA CYS A 248 -4.20 -15.57 -5.77
C CYS A 248 -3.06 -14.57 -5.59
N LEU A 249 -3.13 -13.70 -4.59
CA LEU A 249 -2.02 -12.78 -4.30
C LEU A 249 -0.78 -13.52 -3.81
N SER A 250 -0.95 -14.60 -3.04
CA SER A 250 0.16 -15.42 -2.52
C SER A 250 0.96 -16.10 -3.62
N GLU A 251 0.37 -16.36 -4.81
CA GLU A 251 1.09 -16.90 -5.98
C GLU A 251 2.21 -15.96 -6.46
N SER A 252 2.07 -14.63 -6.27
CA SER A 252 3.12 -13.65 -6.57
C SER A 252 4.17 -13.53 -5.46
N LYS A 253 4.01 -14.30 -4.36
CA LYS A 253 4.95 -14.38 -3.22
C LYS A 253 5.33 -13.02 -2.65
N PRO A 254 4.36 -12.16 -2.26
CA PRO A 254 4.70 -10.94 -1.55
C PRO A 254 5.35 -11.27 -0.20
N ASP A 255 6.27 -10.43 0.27
CA ASP A 255 6.96 -10.64 1.55
C ASP A 255 6.06 -10.37 2.76
N PHE A 256 4.99 -9.61 2.58
CA PHE A 256 3.98 -9.37 3.61
C PHE A 256 2.64 -8.91 3.01
N PHE A 257 1.58 -9.18 3.76
CA PHE A 257 0.27 -8.56 3.59
C PHE A 257 0.05 -7.49 4.67
N HIS A 258 -0.56 -6.36 4.30
CA HIS A 258 -0.97 -5.34 5.25
C HIS A 258 -2.48 -5.13 5.16
N THR A 259 -3.21 -5.65 6.14
CA THR A 259 -4.67 -5.53 6.21
C THR A 259 -5.08 -4.20 6.83
N SER A 260 -5.84 -3.39 6.09
CA SER A 260 -6.31 -2.09 6.56
C SER A 260 -7.75 -2.18 7.01
N MET A 261 -7.94 -2.22 8.34
CA MET A 261 -9.24 -2.19 8.99
C MET A 261 -9.54 -0.78 9.50
N ARG A 262 -10.83 -0.43 9.64
CA ARG A 262 -11.22 0.84 10.31
C ARG A 262 -11.04 0.75 11.81
N ARG A 263 -11.40 -0.40 12.36
CA ARG A 263 -11.23 -0.77 13.78
C ARG A 263 -10.73 -2.20 13.85
N PHE A 264 -9.56 -2.43 14.41
CA PHE A 264 -8.96 -3.76 14.41
C PHE A 264 -9.71 -4.78 15.29
N TRP A 265 -10.50 -4.29 16.25
CA TRP A 265 -11.30 -5.11 17.16
C TRP A 265 -12.70 -5.44 16.62
N GLU A 266 -13.16 -4.73 15.57
CA GLU A 266 -14.45 -5.04 14.95
C GLU A 266 -14.30 -6.31 14.09
N PRO A 267 -15.20 -7.30 14.28
CA PRO A 267 -15.16 -8.49 13.45
C PRO A 267 -15.53 -8.15 12.01
N GLU A 268 -14.80 -8.72 11.06
CA GLU A 268 -15.09 -8.60 9.63
C GLU A 268 -16.02 -9.73 9.18
N MET A 269 -15.69 -10.98 9.57
CA MET A 269 -16.45 -12.20 9.28
C MET A 269 -16.27 -13.19 10.43
N ASN A 270 -17.32 -13.97 10.75
CA ASN A 270 -17.28 -15.07 11.73
C ASN A 270 -16.60 -14.72 13.07
N ASN A 271 -16.90 -13.53 13.60
CA ASN A 271 -16.32 -12.99 14.85
C ASN A 271 -14.80 -12.79 14.83
N SER A 272 -14.18 -12.76 13.64
CA SER A 272 -12.75 -12.57 13.46
C SER A 272 -12.44 -11.27 12.73
N SER A 273 -11.35 -10.58 13.12
CA SER A 273 -10.87 -9.41 12.40
C SER A 273 -10.27 -9.81 11.04
N LEU A 274 -10.22 -8.89 10.08
CA LEU A 274 -9.61 -9.14 8.77
C LEU A 274 -8.17 -9.65 8.90
N ALA A 275 -7.38 -9.08 9.82
CA ALA A 275 -6.00 -9.52 10.04
C ALA A 275 -5.92 -10.97 10.53
N ALA A 276 -6.80 -11.38 11.46
CA ALA A 276 -6.85 -12.74 11.97
C ALA A 276 -7.28 -13.74 10.88
N LEU A 277 -8.29 -13.39 10.08
CA LEU A 277 -8.75 -14.21 8.94
C LEU A 277 -7.63 -14.43 7.93
N VAL A 278 -6.99 -13.34 7.48
CA VAL A 278 -5.89 -13.42 6.51
C VAL A 278 -4.72 -14.23 7.07
N LYS A 279 -4.35 -14.04 8.35
CA LYS A 279 -3.27 -14.83 8.97
C LYS A 279 -3.60 -16.31 9.09
N GLY A 280 -4.86 -16.66 9.21
CA GLY A 280 -5.33 -18.06 9.19
C GLY A 280 -5.29 -18.70 7.79
N MET A 281 -5.20 -17.90 6.73
CA MET A 281 -5.21 -18.35 5.32
C MET A 281 -3.84 -18.46 4.68
N THR A 282 -2.77 -17.92 5.30
CA THR A 282 -1.43 -17.86 4.72
C THR A 282 -0.32 -17.89 5.78
N ASP A 283 0.85 -18.42 5.40
CA ASP A 283 2.07 -18.33 6.20
C ASP A 283 2.82 -16.99 6.00
N ILE A 284 2.47 -16.21 4.99
CA ILE A 284 3.05 -14.90 4.74
C ILE A 284 2.83 -13.99 5.95
N PRO A 285 3.83 -13.18 6.36
CA PRO A 285 3.70 -12.16 7.41
C PRO A 285 2.49 -11.25 7.19
N VAL A 286 1.72 -10.98 8.24
CA VAL A 286 0.55 -10.10 8.18
C VAL A 286 0.72 -8.93 9.14
N ILE A 287 0.61 -7.71 8.61
CA ILE A 287 0.52 -6.45 9.37
C ILE A 287 -0.96 -6.09 9.50
N GLY A 288 -1.41 -5.83 10.71
CA GLY A 288 -2.76 -5.36 10.99
C GLY A 288 -2.79 -3.90 11.41
N VAL A 289 -3.68 -3.10 10.84
CA VAL A 289 -3.91 -1.70 11.24
C VAL A 289 -5.40 -1.37 11.34
N GLY A 290 -5.75 -0.56 12.32
CA GLY A 290 -7.11 -0.08 12.53
C GLY A 290 -7.30 0.51 13.92
N SER A 291 -6.85 1.74 14.17
CA SER A 291 -7.05 2.46 15.44
C SER A 291 -6.50 1.76 16.69
N VAL A 292 -5.43 0.97 16.55
CA VAL A 292 -4.82 0.14 17.63
C VAL A 292 -4.47 0.96 18.88
N GLY A 293 -4.15 2.25 18.74
CA GLY A 293 -3.76 3.12 19.86
C GLY A 293 -4.90 3.84 20.57
N LEU A 294 -6.18 3.64 20.20
CA LEU A 294 -7.30 4.38 20.78
C LEU A 294 -7.71 3.87 22.17
N ASP A 295 -7.45 2.61 22.49
CA ASP A 295 -7.76 2.05 23.78
C ASP A 295 -6.56 1.30 24.36
N LYS A 296 -6.18 1.65 25.59
CA LYS A 296 -5.06 1.00 26.29
C LYS A 296 -5.35 -0.46 26.62
N ASP A 297 -6.62 -0.85 26.76
CA ASP A 297 -7.01 -2.22 27.08
C ASP A 297 -6.85 -3.15 25.88
N PHE A 298 -6.93 -2.64 24.64
CA PHE A 298 -6.61 -3.41 23.43
C PHE A 298 -5.13 -3.77 23.29
N ILE A 299 -4.23 -3.01 23.89
CA ILE A 299 -2.79 -3.34 23.90
C ILE A 299 -2.48 -4.46 24.91
N ARG A 300 -3.40 -4.75 25.83
CA ARG A 300 -3.25 -5.79 26.84
C ARG A 300 -3.75 -7.17 26.41
N LEU A 301 -4.50 -7.24 25.29
CA LEU A 301 -4.93 -8.49 24.67
C LEU A 301 -3.84 -9.06 23.75
#